data_4b19fccc671a6fa2a396f3337ff97d26
#
_entry.id   4b19fccc671a6fa2a396f3337ff97d26
#
_cell.length_a   1.000
_cell.length_b   1.000
_cell.length_c   1.000
_cell.angle_alpha   90.00
_cell.angle_beta   90.00
_cell.angle_gamma   90.00
#
_symmetry.space_group_name_H-M   'P 1'
#
loop_
_entity.id
_entity.type
_entity.pdbx_description
1 polymer ?
#
loop_
_entity_poly.entity_id
_entity_poly.type
_entity_poly.pdbx_seq_one_letter_code
_entity_poly.pdbx_strand_id
1 'polypeptide(L)'
;MHSCLTKAMSVVTAAAMTLLSAVPAFAHDKAESFPTKTPIKHLVVIFQENVSFDHYFATYPYATNPKGEPQFQAKDDTPRVNNLLAGGLLDQNPNSTKPFRLDRSQAVTCDQNHDYADEQAAFNLGLMNKFPEKVGVGTNTFPGSPCNDYGKDVGVVMGYYDGNTVTAYWNYAQHFAMSDNSYNTNFGPSTPGAINLISGNTAGATMLPFAADGKTAGSPAGNLAGGLNSGAVIGDPRPGFDNCLTTPAVGTAKKTRISMSGMNVGDLLNKKNITWGWFQGGFGLTGKNADGTPACGATSTGLASPAGTSDYIPHHQPFQYYKSTSNPDHLPPSDPKLIGQTDQANHQYDLQDFWTALFEGKLPAVTYLKAKGAQDGHAGYSDPLDEQTFVVNVINAIQQTDAWQDTAVIIAYDDSDGWYDHAMDPVVNQSDVSDDNLTGPGTCGVTGTGVTPGRCGYGPRLPLLVISPWARANYVDHLITDQSSILRFVEDNWDLGRIGGESLDVKAGTLDGMFDFDDKQQHHARRLILDPATGLVLSH
;
A
#
# COMPACT_ATOMS: atom_id res chain seq x y z
N MET A 1 34.13 86.14 -48.95
CA MET A 1 32.79 86.30 -48.41
C MET A 1 32.10 85.00 -48.40
N HIS A 2 31.51 84.64 -47.27
CA HIS A 2 30.70 83.47 -46.94
C HIS A 2 31.45 82.26 -46.50
N SER A 3 31.46 82.16 -45.19
CA SER A 3 31.77 81.03 -44.34
C SER A 3 30.75 79.89 -44.47
N CYS A 4 31.20 78.67 -44.52
CA CYS A 4 30.35 77.52 -44.38
C CYS A 4 30.85 76.65 -43.17
N LEU A 5 30.11 76.68 -42.08
CA LEU A 5 30.30 75.83 -40.90
C LEU A 5 29.71 74.48 -41.15
N THR A 6 30.56 73.47 -41.10
CA THR A 6 30.14 72.06 -41.05
C THR A 6 29.94 71.58 -39.61
N LYS A 7 28.71 71.25 -39.24
CA LYS A 7 28.37 70.62 -37.99
C LYS A 7 28.62 69.11 -38.13
N ALA A 8 29.53 68.56 -37.31
CA ALA A 8 29.67 67.12 -37.15
C ALA A 8 28.55 66.61 -36.23
N MET A 9 27.77 65.63 -36.69
CA MET A 9 26.77 64.90 -35.92
C MET A 9 27.41 63.59 -35.45
N SER A 10 27.65 63.48 -34.13
CA SER A 10 28.10 62.23 -33.50
C SER A 10 26.89 61.30 -33.33
N VAL A 11 26.90 60.16 -34.01
CA VAL A 11 25.94 59.05 -33.77
C VAL A 11 26.47 58.20 -32.64
N VAL A 12 25.77 58.24 -31.49
CA VAL A 12 26.00 57.31 -30.40
C VAL A 12 25.13 56.09 -30.64
N THR A 13 25.76 54.98 -31.03
CA THR A 13 25.10 53.67 -31.11
C THR A 13 25.08 53.03 -29.73
N ALA A 14 23.92 53.04 -29.07
CA ALA A 14 23.68 52.27 -27.86
C ALA A 14 23.49 50.79 -28.21
N ALA A 15 24.49 49.97 -27.92
CA ALA A 15 24.36 48.53 -27.98
C ALA A 15 23.58 48.06 -26.75
N ALA A 16 22.30 47.69 -26.94
CA ALA A 16 21.51 46.99 -25.91
C ALA A 16 22.01 45.52 -25.83
N MET A 17 22.81 45.22 -24.83
CA MET A 17 23.08 43.82 -24.41
C MET A 17 21.84 43.27 -23.74
N THR A 18 21.04 42.48 -24.46
CA THR A 18 20.04 41.60 -23.88
C THR A 18 20.77 40.47 -23.17
N LEU A 19 20.86 40.57 -21.84
CA LEU A 19 21.17 39.43 -20.97
C LEU A 19 19.99 38.46 -21.09
N LEU A 20 20.09 37.47 -21.98
CA LEU A 20 19.33 36.24 -21.83
C LEU A 20 19.84 35.57 -20.57
N SER A 21 19.11 35.71 -19.47
CA SER A 21 19.22 34.80 -18.35
C SER A 21 18.84 33.41 -18.85
N ALA A 22 19.86 32.58 -19.10
CA ALA A 22 19.66 31.15 -19.30
C ALA A 22 19.04 30.63 -17.99
N VAL A 23 17.73 30.41 -17.99
CA VAL A 23 17.08 29.54 -17.00
C VAL A 23 17.80 28.21 -17.16
N PRO A 24 18.41 27.66 -16.10
CA PRO A 24 19.00 26.34 -16.22
C PRO A 24 17.85 25.40 -16.64
N ALA A 25 17.97 24.81 -17.83
CA ALA A 25 17.15 23.67 -18.18
C ALA A 25 17.48 22.62 -17.11
N PHE A 26 16.55 22.38 -16.19
CA PHE A 26 16.63 21.26 -15.28
C PHE A 26 16.74 20.01 -16.17
N ALA A 27 17.94 19.44 -16.21
CA ALA A 27 18.12 18.12 -16.78
C ALA A 27 17.18 17.20 -15.99
N HIS A 28 16.27 16.56 -16.67
CA HIS A 28 15.40 15.55 -16.09
C HIS A 28 16.32 14.44 -15.56
N ASP A 29 16.49 14.35 -14.24
CA ASP A 29 17.26 13.27 -13.66
C ASP A 29 16.43 11.99 -13.86
N LYS A 30 16.92 11.13 -14.72
CA LYS A 30 16.32 9.81 -14.92
C LYS A 30 16.65 8.94 -13.72
N ALA A 31 15.72 8.07 -13.31
CA ALA A 31 15.93 7.15 -12.19
C ALA A 31 17.23 6.34 -12.33
N GLU A 32 17.61 5.96 -13.55
CA GLU A 32 18.83 5.23 -13.85
C GLU A 32 20.12 6.01 -13.50
N SER A 33 20.05 7.34 -13.39
CA SER A 33 21.19 8.19 -13.04
C SER A 33 21.54 8.15 -11.56
N PHE A 34 20.60 7.77 -10.70
CA PHE A 34 20.85 7.73 -9.26
C PHE A 34 21.72 6.53 -8.87
N PRO A 35 22.73 6.72 -8.00
CA PRO A 35 23.50 5.61 -7.45
C PRO A 35 22.61 4.74 -6.57
N THR A 36 22.71 3.41 -6.74
CA THR A 36 21.99 2.42 -5.95
C THR A 36 22.93 1.33 -5.47
N LYS A 37 22.64 0.70 -4.35
CA LYS A 37 23.44 -0.43 -3.83
C LYS A 37 23.19 -1.72 -4.60
N THR A 38 21.99 -1.88 -5.13
CA THR A 38 21.60 -3.03 -5.96
C THR A 38 21.42 -2.59 -7.42
N PRO A 39 21.21 -3.52 -8.36
CA PRO A 39 20.85 -3.17 -9.74
C PRO A 39 19.50 -2.48 -9.89
N ILE A 40 18.66 -2.48 -8.85
CA ILE A 40 17.30 -1.91 -8.91
C ILE A 40 17.37 -0.39 -8.99
N LYS A 41 16.87 0.16 -10.08
CA LYS A 41 16.73 1.60 -10.35
C LYS A 41 15.28 2.09 -10.19
N HIS A 42 14.34 1.18 -10.33
CA HIS A 42 12.92 1.44 -10.13
C HIS A 42 12.34 0.43 -9.14
N LEU A 43 11.82 0.92 -8.02
CA LEU A 43 11.01 0.13 -7.11
C LEU A 43 9.55 0.56 -7.28
N VAL A 44 8.68 -0.37 -7.64
CA VAL A 44 7.23 -0.16 -7.70
C VAL A 44 6.58 -0.99 -6.60
N VAL A 45 5.89 -0.35 -5.69
CA VAL A 45 5.15 -1.00 -4.60
C VAL A 45 3.66 -0.90 -4.92
N ILE A 46 3.03 -2.02 -5.24
CA ILE A 46 1.57 -2.13 -5.38
C ILE A 46 1.06 -2.49 -3.99
N PHE A 47 0.40 -1.54 -3.34
CA PHE A 47 -0.04 -1.65 -1.96
C PHE A 47 -1.56 -1.76 -1.92
N GLN A 48 -2.05 -2.97 -1.66
CA GLN A 48 -3.44 -3.36 -1.77
C GLN A 48 -4.09 -3.51 -0.40
N GLU A 49 -5.36 -3.90 -0.38
CA GLU A 49 -6.20 -3.97 0.81
C GLU A 49 -6.46 -5.41 1.25
N ASN A 50 -6.37 -5.58 2.50
CA ASN A 50 -7.04 -6.40 3.48
C ASN A 50 -7.03 -7.90 3.19
N VAL A 51 -5.84 -8.52 3.18
CA VAL A 51 -5.69 -9.94 2.90
C VAL A 51 -4.68 -10.59 3.84
N SER A 52 -5.09 -11.61 4.61
CA SER A 52 -4.14 -12.45 5.33
C SER A 52 -3.40 -13.42 4.38
N PHE A 53 -2.24 -13.91 4.78
CA PHE A 53 -1.48 -14.84 3.96
C PHE A 53 -2.27 -16.12 3.67
N ASP A 54 -2.87 -16.74 4.69
CA ASP A 54 -3.65 -17.97 4.48
C ASP A 54 -4.93 -17.75 3.66
N HIS A 55 -5.47 -16.54 3.62
CA HIS A 55 -6.64 -16.24 2.78
C HIS A 55 -6.34 -16.45 1.29
N TYR A 56 -5.10 -16.15 0.83
CA TYR A 56 -4.68 -16.33 -0.57
C TYR A 56 -3.75 -17.52 -0.82
N PHE A 57 -3.07 -18.05 0.21
CA PHE A 57 -2.05 -19.08 0.04
C PHE A 57 -2.26 -20.31 0.94
N ALA A 58 -3.46 -20.49 1.52
CA ALA A 58 -3.78 -21.59 2.45
C ALA A 58 -3.38 -22.98 1.95
N THR A 59 -3.51 -23.23 0.67
CA THR A 59 -3.24 -24.52 0.04
C THR A 59 -2.14 -24.49 -1.03
N TYR A 60 -1.50 -23.33 -1.23
CA TYR A 60 -0.40 -23.22 -2.18
C TYR A 60 0.68 -24.28 -1.90
N PRO A 61 1.15 -25.02 -2.92
CA PRO A 61 0.88 -24.85 -4.34
C PRO A 61 -0.21 -25.78 -4.92
N TYR A 62 -1.15 -26.27 -4.14
CA TYR A 62 -2.15 -27.26 -4.56
C TYR A 62 -3.53 -26.61 -4.79
N ALA A 63 -3.87 -26.37 -6.05
CA ALA A 63 -5.18 -25.89 -6.48
C ALA A 63 -6.15 -27.06 -6.70
N THR A 64 -7.43 -26.82 -6.47
CA THR A 64 -8.48 -27.85 -6.63
C THR A 64 -8.75 -28.18 -8.10
N ASN A 65 -8.54 -27.22 -9.00
CA ASN A 65 -8.70 -27.31 -10.44
C ASN A 65 -10.08 -27.81 -10.90
N PRO A 66 -11.19 -27.26 -10.40
CA PRO A 66 -12.51 -27.66 -10.84
C PRO A 66 -12.74 -27.22 -12.30
N LYS A 67 -13.62 -27.97 -12.98
CA LYS A 67 -14.00 -27.64 -14.37
C LYS A 67 -14.70 -26.29 -14.42
N GLY A 68 -14.21 -25.39 -15.27
CA GLY A 68 -14.81 -24.07 -15.51
C GLY A 68 -14.12 -22.92 -14.78
N GLU A 69 -13.18 -23.21 -13.89
CA GLU A 69 -12.28 -22.21 -13.30
C GLU A 69 -10.90 -22.20 -14.00
N PRO A 70 -10.13 -21.11 -13.94
CA PRO A 70 -8.76 -21.09 -14.39
C PRO A 70 -7.96 -22.22 -13.75
N GLN A 71 -7.20 -22.97 -14.54
CA GLN A 71 -6.42 -24.09 -14.03
C GLN A 71 -5.03 -23.62 -13.60
N PHE A 72 -4.57 -24.10 -12.47
CA PHE A 72 -3.22 -23.84 -11.96
C PHE A 72 -2.45 -25.14 -11.83
N GLN A 73 -1.21 -25.17 -12.28
CA GLN A 73 -0.28 -26.28 -12.11
C GLN A 73 1.03 -25.76 -11.51
N ALA A 74 1.37 -26.27 -10.33
CA ALA A 74 2.64 -25.99 -9.69
C ALA A 74 3.80 -26.70 -10.42
N LYS A 75 5.00 -26.13 -10.29
CA LYS A 75 6.24 -26.81 -10.64
C LYS A 75 6.54 -27.92 -9.64
N ASP A 76 7.16 -29.01 -10.10
CA ASP A 76 7.48 -30.18 -9.25
C ASP A 76 8.46 -29.82 -8.12
N ASP A 77 9.29 -28.80 -8.33
CA ASP A 77 10.31 -28.31 -7.41
C ASP A 77 9.84 -27.13 -6.54
N THR A 78 8.53 -26.89 -6.44
CA THR A 78 7.99 -25.80 -5.61
C THR A 78 8.39 -26.00 -4.15
N PRO A 79 9.02 -25.00 -3.50
CA PRO A 79 9.41 -25.09 -2.10
C PRO A 79 8.22 -25.26 -1.17
N ARG A 80 8.50 -25.82 0.00
CA ARG A 80 7.49 -25.92 1.08
C ARG A 80 7.11 -24.53 1.56
N VAL A 81 5.83 -24.33 1.83
CA VAL A 81 5.24 -23.09 2.35
C VAL A 81 4.63 -23.37 3.73
N ASN A 82 4.79 -22.46 4.65
CA ASN A 82 4.11 -22.48 5.94
C ASN A 82 2.66 -22.00 5.78
N ASN A 83 1.72 -22.93 5.58
CA ASN A 83 0.31 -22.64 5.35
C ASN A 83 -0.63 -23.67 5.99
N LEU A 84 -1.93 -23.48 5.85
CA LEU A 84 -2.94 -24.38 6.47
C LEU A 84 -2.81 -25.82 6.03
N LEU A 85 -2.55 -26.06 4.74
CA LEU A 85 -2.40 -27.42 4.21
C LEU A 85 -1.17 -28.10 4.81
N ALA A 86 -0.02 -27.43 4.82
CA ALA A 86 1.22 -27.98 5.36
C ALA A 86 1.15 -28.21 6.88
N GLY A 87 0.35 -27.40 7.58
CA GLY A 87 0.10 -27.54 9.02
C GLY A 87 -0.96 -28.59 9.37
N GLY A 88 -1.68 -29.17 8.40
CA GLY A 88 -2.81 -30.07 8.65
C GLY A 88 -4.04 -29.37 9.24
N LEU A 89 -4.10 -28.04 9.13
CA LEU A 89 -5.09 -27.18 9.78
C LEU A 89 -6.39 -27.01 8.99
N LEU A 90 -6.47 -27.58 7.80
CA LEU A 90 -7.73 -27.64 7.04
C LEU A 90 -8.77 -28.52 7.74
N ASP A 91 -8.31 -29.64 8.34
CA ASP A 91 -9.17 -30.60 9.02
C ASP A 91 -9.11 -30.49 10.56
N GLN A 92 -7.95 -30.15 11.12
CA GLN A 92 -7.71 -30.08 12.56
C GLN A 92 -7.47 -28.64 13.01
N ASN A 93 -8.46 -27.78 12.78
CA ASN A 93 -8.38 -26.37 13.14
C ASN A 93 -8.87 -26.11 14.56
N PRO A 94 -8.21 -25.21 15.34
CA PRO A 94 -8.62 -24.91 16.70
C PRO A 94 -9.84 -23.97 16.78
N ASN A 95 -10.24 -23.31 15.69
CA ASN A 95 -11.39 -22.44 15.66
C ASN A 95 -12.73 -23.21 15.64
N SER A 96 -13.80 -22.54 15.99
CA SER A 96 -15.16 -23.11 16.00
C SER A 96 -15.69 -23.49 14.61
N THR A 97 -15.12 -22.87 13.56
CA THR A 97 -15.37 -23.18 12.16
C THR A 97 -14.07 -23.63 11.49
N LYS A 98 -14.13 -24.66 10.65
CA LYS A 98 -12.95 -25.10 9.88
C LYS A 98 -12.72 -24.19 8.69
N PRO A 99 -11.46 -24.02 8.24
CA PRO A 99 -11.17 -23.38 6.97
C PRO A 99 -11.88 -24.06 5.79
N PHE A 100 -12.34 -23.28 4.83
CA PHE A 100 -13.02 -23.79 3.65
C PHE A 100 -12.67 -22.97 2.42
N ARG A 101 -12.66 -23.63 1.27
CA ARG A 101 -12.38 -22.98 0.00
C ARG A 101 -13.57 -22.11 -0.43
N LEU A 102 -13.26 -20.88 -0.76
CA LEU A 102 -14.12 -19.97 -1.52
C LEU A 102 -13.82 -20.17 -3.01
N ASP A 103 -14.83 -20.45 -3.81
CA ASP A 103 -14.65 -20.56 -5.24
C ASP A 103 -14.78 -19.19 -5.94
N ARG A 104 -14.48 -19.18 -7.24
CA ARG A 104 -14.48 -17.95 -8.02
C ARG A 104 -15.87 -17.25 -8.08
N SER A 105 -16.96 -17.98 -7.93
CA SER A 105 -18.31 -17.40 -7.86
C SER A 105 -18.61 -16.75 -6.49
N GLN A 106 -17.77 -17.03 -5.50
CA GLN A 106 -17.83 -16.51 -4.14
C GLN A 106 -16.75 -15.43 -3.88
N ALA A 107 -16.26 -14.79 -4.96
CA ALA A 107 -15.24 -13.75 -4.85
C ALA A 107 -15.69 -12.53 -4.04
N VAL A 108 -16.99 -12.24 -4.05
CA VAL A 108 -17.57 -11.15 -3.28
C VAL A 108 -17.92 -11.62 -1.88
N THR A 109 -17.23 -11.09 -0.89
CA THR A 109 -17.43 -11.39 0.54
C THR A 109 -17.77 -10.13 1.31
N CYS A 110 -18.28 -10.28 2.53
CA CYS A 110 -18.43 -9.17 3.46
C CYS A 110 -17.08 -8.78 4.07
N ASP A 111 -16.94 -7.52 4.37
CA ASP A 111 -15.90 -6.95 5.20
C ASP A 111 -15.92 -7.60 6.60
N GLN A 112 -14.77 -8.05 7.08
CA GLN A 112 -14.62 -8.64 8.41
C GLN A 112 -14.20 -7.55 9.41
N ASN A 113 -14.32 -7.85 10.70
CA ASN A 113 -13.83 -6.92 11.72
C ASN A 113 -12.31 -7.06 11.88
N HIS A 114 -11.60 -5.98 11.69
CA HIS A 114 -10.13 -5.91 11.80
C HIS A 114 -9.67 -4.77 12.71
N ASP A 115 -10.54 -4.41 13.69
CA ASP A 115 -10.17 -3.44 14.71
C ASP A 115 -9.01 -3.95 15.58
N TYR A 116 -8.11 -3.06 15.96
CA TYR A 116 -6.87 -3.31 16.71
C TYR A 116 -7.02 -4.28 17.90
N ALA A 117 -8.04 -4.08 18.73
CA ALA A 117 -8.26 -4.92 19.91
C ALA A 117 -8.89 -6.27 19.58
N ASP A 118 -9.75 -6.31 18.57
CA ASP A 118 -10.48 -7.51 18.18
C ASP A 118 -9.59 -8.52 17.45
N GLU A 119 -8.69 -8.07 16.59
CA GLU A 119 -7.67 -8.93 15.98
C GLU A 119 -6.77 -9.57 17.05
N GLN A 120 -6.28 -8.78 18.01
CA GLN A 120 -5.49 -9.31 19.12
C GLN A 120 -6.27 -10.35 19.94
N ALA A 121 -7.56 -10.10 20.17
CA ALA A 121 -8.43 -11.04 20.89
C ALA A 121 -8.69 -12.32 20.10
N ALA A 122 -8.68 -12.27 18.76
CA ALA A 122 -8.82 -13.44 17.91
C ALA A 122 -7.62 -14.40 18.04
N PHE A 123 -6.44 -13.86 18.27
CA PHE A 123 -5.21 -14.62 18.49
C PHE A 123 -5.22 -15.39 19.81
N ASN A 124 -5.95 -14.91 20.80
CA ASN A 124 -6.21 -15.58 22.07
C ASN A 124 -4.96 -16.17 22.71
N LEU A 125 -3.99 -15.33 23.06
CA LEU A 125 -2.71 -15.72 23.68
C LEU A 125 -1.86 -16.68 22.81
N GLY A 126 -2.01 -16.61 21.49
CA GLY A 126 -1.31 -17.46 20.52
C GLY A 126 -1.99 -18.81 20.25
N LEU A 127 -3.18 -19.06 20.79
CA LEU A 127 -3.96 -20.25 20.46
C LEU A 127 -4.60 -20.19 19.08
N MET A 128 -4.67 -19.02 18.45
CA MET A 128 -5.20 -18.77 17.11
C MET A 128 -6.60 -19.37 16.89
N ASN A 129 -7.49 -19.27 17.88
CA ASN A 129 -8.72 -20.04 17.94
C ASN A 129 -9.99 -19.23 18.24
N LYS A 130 -9.95 -17.91 18.00
CA LYS A 130 -11.10 -17.02 18.27
C LYS A 130 -11.49 -16.15 17.07
N PHE A 131 -11.04 -16.48 15.87
CA PHE A 131 -11.32 -15.67 14.69
C PHE A 131 -12.84 -15.54 14.41
N PRO A 132 -13.64 -16.63 14.30
CA PRO A 132 -15.07 -16.48 14.09
C PRO A 132 -15.77 -15.63 15.15
N GLU A 133 -15.35 -15.75 16.42
CA GLU A 133 -16.00 -15.08 17.53
C GLU A 133 -15.60 -13.62 17.74
N LYS A 134 -14.41 -13.21 17.22
CA LYS A 134 -13.85 -11.89 17.47
C LYS A 134 -13.82 -10.99 16.24
N VAL A 135 -13.49 -11.55 15.09
CA VAL A 135 -13.32 -10.81 13.84
C VAL A 135 -14.25 -11.27 12.72
N GLY A 136 -14.99 -12.36 12.92
CA GLY A 136 -15.89 -12.94 11.92
C GLY A 136 -17.23 -12.22 11.76
N VAL A 137 -17.38 -11.01 12.23
CA VAL A 137 -18.63 -10.23 12.14
C VAL A 137 -18.37 -9.01 11.28
N GLY A 138 -18.56 -9.15 9.98
CA GLY A 138 -18.57 -8.01 9.08
C GLY A 138 -19.66 -7.02 9.47
N THR A 139 -19.27 -5.81 9.82
CA THR A 139 -20.19 -4.75 10.27
C THR A 139 -20.63 -3.83 9.14
N ASN A 140 -19.96 -3.88 8.00
CA ASN A 140 -20.18 -2.97 6.88
C ASN A 140 -21.08 -3.58 5.82
N THR A 141 -22.36 -3.54 6.06
CA THR A 141 -23.34 -3.74 4.98
C THR A 141 -23.53 -2.41 4.26
N PHE A 142 -22.77 -2.17 3.20
CA PHE A 142 -23.09 -1.07 2.30
C PHE A 142 -24.45 -1.31 1.65
N PRO A 143 -25.34 -0.31 1.56
CA PRO A 143 -26.61 -0.45 0.89
C PRO A 143 -26.38 -0.92 -0.57
N GLY A 144 -26.86 -2.12 -0.89
CA GLY A 144 -26.70 -2.73 -2.22
C GLY A 144 -25.47 -3.63 -2.38
N SER A 145 -24.68 -3.84 -1.32
CA SER A 145 -23.60 -4.82 -1.33
C SER A 145 -24.19 -6.24 -1.47
N PRO A 146 -23.69 -7.07 -2.40
CA PRO A 146 -24.09 -8.47 -2.53
C PRO A 146 -23.72 -9.34 -1.32
N CYS A 147 -22.91 -8.82 -0.41
CA CYS A 147 -22.55 -9.47 0.84
C CYS A 147 -23.75 -9.75 1.77
N ASN A 148 -24.91 -9.12 1.52
CA ASN A 148 -26.12 -9.33 2.33
C ASN A 148 -26.62 -10.77 2.35
N ASP A 149 -26.34 -11.55 1.32
CA ASP A 149 -26.78 -12.95 1.19
C ASP A 149 -25.70 -13.97 1.56
N TYR A 150 -24.44 -13.56 1.46
CA TYR A 150 -23.28 -14.37 1.73
C TYR A 150 -22.36 -13.64 2.72
N GLY A 151 -22.06 -14.22 3.85
CA GLY A 151 -21.16 -13.63 4.83
C GLY A 151 -21.81 -13.10 6.09
N LYS A 152 -23.10 -13.37 6.31
CA LYS A 152 -23.73 -13.19 7.64
C LYS A 152 -23.28 -14.23 8.66
N ASP A 153 -22.59 -15.28 8.18
CA ASP A 153 -22.01 -16.31 9.03
C ASP A 153 -20.63 -15.82 9.50
N VAL A 154 -20.47 -15.71 10.81
CA VAL A 154 -19.17 -15.39 11.43
C VAL A 154 -18.04 -16.32 10.98
N GLY A 155 -18.36 -17.51 10.49
CA GLY A 155 -17.41 -18.46 9.96
C GLY A 155 -16.78 -18.06 8.63
N VAL A 156 -17.29 -17.05 7.90
CA VAL A 156 -16.73 -16.65 6.60
C VAL A 156 -15.27 -16.21 6.71
N VAL A 157 -14.86 -15.68 7.84
CA VAL A 157 -13.47 -15.29 8.14
C VAL A 157 -12.46 -16.44 8.01
N MET A 158 -12.95 -17.69 8.04
CA MET A 158 -12.13 -18.90 7.83
C MET A 158 -12.03 -19.30 6.35
N GLY A 159 -12.62 -18.54 5.45
CA GLY A 159 -12.59 -18.78 4.01
C GLY A 159 -11.22 -18.49 3.41
N TYR A 160 -10.83 -19.27 2.39
CA TYR A 160 -9.61 -19.02 1.63
C TYR A 160 -9.85 -19.23 0.13
N TYR A 161 -9.11 -18.51 -0.68
CA TYR A 161 -9.02 -18.73 -2.12
C TYR A 161 -7.83 -19.61 -2.48
N ASP A 162 -7.96 -20.40 -3.55
CA ASP A 162 -6.83 -21.14 -4.11
C ASP A 162 -6.41 -20.58 -5.48
N GLY A 163 -5.44 -21.22 -6.12
CA GLY A 163 -4.90 -20.81 -7.42
C GLY A 163 -5.90 -20.79 -8.58
N ASN A 164 -7.13 -21.21 -8.36
CA ASN A 164 -8.18 -21.12 -9.37
C ASN A 164 -8.92 -19.77 -9.31
N THR A 165 -8.85 -19.07 -8.18
CA THR A 165 -9.42 -17.72 -8.00
C THR A 165 -8.33 -16.66 -8.04
N VAL A 166 -7.28 -16.78 -7.21
CA VAL A 166 -6.12 -15.86 -7.15
C VAL A 166 -4.99 -16.36 -8.06
N THR A 167 -5.33 -16.75 -9.26
CA THR A 167 -4.47 -17.46 -10.20
C THR A 167 -3.20 -16.68 -10.56
N ALA A 168 -3.31 -15.36 -10.73
CA ALA A 168 -2.16 -14.54 -11.06
C ALA A 168 -1.12 -14.51 -9.92
N TYR A 169 -1.56 -14.39 -8.68
CA TYR A 169 -0.65 -14.35 -7.52
C TYR A 169 0.12 -15.66 -7.37
N TRP A 170 -0.54 -16.80 -7.59
CA TRP A 170 0.11 -18.10 -7.58
C TRP A 170 1.07 -18.28 -8.77
N ASN A 171 0.74 -17.78 -9.95
CA ASN A 171 1.65 -17.77 -11.09
C ASN A 171 2.86 -16.86 -10.85
N TYR A 172 2.68 -15.69 -10.22
CA TYR A 172 3.82 -14.85 -9.82
C TYR A 172 4.71 -15.56 -8.81
N ALA A 173 4.15 -16.22 -7.78
CA ALA A 173 4.92 -17.00 -6.81
C ALA A 173 5.71 -18.15 -7.46
N GLN A 174 5.16 -18.81 -8.51
CA GLN A 174 5.84 -19.87 -9.26
C GLN A 174 7.01 -19.36 -10.13
N HIS A 175 6.98 -18.09 -10.52
CA HIS A 175 7.98 -17.56 -11.46
C HIS A 175 8.96 -16.60 -10.79
N PHE A 176 8.62 -16.08 -9.66
CA PHE A 176 9.40 -15.10 -8.89
C PHE A 176 9.50 -15.51 -7.42
N ALA A 177 9.63 -14.55 -6.51
CA ALA A 177 9.77 -14.83 -5.09
C ALA A 177 8.54 -14.39 -4.30
N MET A 178 8.17 -15.17 -3.29
CA MET A 178 7.17 -14.82 -2.29
C MET A 178 7.76 -15.00 -0.89
N SER A 179 7.19 -14.32 0.11
CA SER A 179 7.45 -14.58 1.53
C SER A 179 6.25 -15.31 2.14
N ASP A 180 6.52 -16.30 2.98
CA ASP A 180 5.52 -16.93 3.84
C ASP A 180 5.67 -16.50 5.31
N ASN A 181 6.43 -15.42 5.56
CA ASN A 181 6.74 -14.95 6.91
C ASN A 181 6.84 -13.40 6.95
N SER A 182 5.92 -12.72 6.24
CA SER A 182 5.78 -11.27 6.23
C SER A 182 4.54 -10.86 7.02
N TYR A 183 4.66 -9.86 7.88
CA TYR A 183 3.64 -9.50 8.84
C TYR A 183 3.18 -8.05 8.72
N ASN A 184 1.99 -7.75 9.21
CA ASN A 184 1.62 -6.39 9.54
C ASN A 184 2.56 -5.86 10.65
N THR A 185 3.07 -4.67 10.50
CA THR A 185 4.02 -4.07 11.47
C THR A 185 3.41 -3.93 12.86
N ASN A 186 2.12 -3.63 12.94
CA ASN A 186 1.32 -3.68 14.17
C ASN A 186 -0.14 -4.04 13.84
N PHE A 187 -0.88 -4.47 14.83
CA PHE A 187 -2.31 -4.71 14.69
C PHE A 187 -3.09 -3.46 14.28
N GLY A 188 -4.27 -3.65 13.73
CA GLY A 188 -5.23 -2.63 13.36
C GLY A 188 -5.51 -2.54 11.86
N PRO A 189 -6.48 -1.71 11.49
CA PRO A 189 -6.97 -1.59 10.11
C PRO A 189 -5.99 -0.82 9.21
N SER A 190 -6.43 -0.44 8.02
CA SER A 190 -5.59 0.03 6.89
C SER A 190 -4.63 1.18 7.21
N THR A 191 -5.03 2.18 8.01
CA THR A 191 -4.17 3.36 8.26
C THR A 191 -2.86 3.03 8.98
N PRO A 192 -2.81 2.22 10.04
CA PRO A 192 -1.55 1.77 10.66
C PRO A 192 -0.59 1.13 9.66
N GLY A 193 -1.06 0.21 8.83
CA GLY A 193 -0.24 -0.45 7.81
C GLY A 193 0.31 0.53 6.78
N ALA A 194 -0.55 1.41 6.26
CA ALA A 194 -0.14 2.43 5.29
C ALA A 194 0.91 3.41 5.87
N ILE A 195 0.74 3.84 7.12
CA ILE A 195 1.72 4.71 7.81
C ILE A 195 3.04 3.95 8.03
N ASN A 196 3.00 2.68 8.44
CA ASN A 196 4.21 1.88 8.64
C ASN A 196 4.99 1.65 7.34
N LEU A 197 4.32 1.49 6.19
CA LEU A 197 4.97 1.39 4.89
C LEU A 197 5.89 2.58 4.60
N ILE A 198 5.50 3.79 5.02
CA ILE A 198 6.22 5.02 4.64
C ILE A 198 7.06 5.62 5.76
N SER A 199 6.81 5.23 7.02
CA SER A 199 7.54 5.81 8.16
C SER A 199 7.95 4.80 9.23
N GLY A 200 7.40 3.57 9.21
CA GLY A 200 7.64 2.59 10.28
C GLY A 200 7.17 3.06 11.66
N ASN A 201 6.31 4.07 11.74
CA ASN A 201 5.96 4.69 13.01
C ASN A 201 4.53 5.25 13.03
N THR A 202 3.64 4.62 13.76
CA THR A 202 2.26 5.08 13.98
C THR A 202 2.09 5.99 15.19
N ALA A 203 3.15 6.24 15.99
CA ALA A 203 3.13 7.18 17.11
C ALA A 203 3.38 8.63 16.66
N GLY A 204 3.04 9.58 17.54
CA GLY A 204 3.21 11.02 17.27
C GLY A 204 2.04 11.65 16.52
N ALA A 205 0.90 10.99 16.52
CA ALA A 205 -0.34 11.52 15.98
C ALA A 205 -0.90 12.65 16.84
N THR A 206 -1.31 13.73 16.19
CA THR A 206 -1.98 14.87 16.81
C THR A 206 -3.33 15.08 16.15
N MET A 207 -4.38 15.17 16.97
CA MET A 207 -5.71 15.46 16.46
C MET A 207 -5.81 16.87 15.92
N LEU A 208 -6.29 16.99 14.70
CA LEU A 208 -6.67 18.25 14.12
C LEU A 208 -8.17 18.42 14.31
N PRO A 209 -8.57 19.54 14.87
CA PRO A 209 -9.94 19.78 15.18
C PRO A 209 -10.78 20.13 13.97
N PHE A 210 -12.02 19.63 13.94
CA PHE A 210 -13.07 20.24 13.10
C PHE A 210 -13.67 21.43 13.82
N ALA A 211 -13.89 22.53 13.12
CA ALA A 211 -14.82 23.54 13.56
C ALA A 211 -16.27 23.06 13.39
N ALA A 212 -17.16 23.62 14.15
CA ALA A 212 -18.58 23.40 14.00
C ALA A 212 -19.11 23.83 12.61
N ASP A 213 -18.38 24.71 11.92
CA ASP A 213 -18.62 25.19 10.55
C ASP A 213 -17.80 24.43 9.48
N GLY A 214 -17.14 23.33 9.86
CA GLY A 214 -16.27 22.58 8.97
C GLY A 214 -14.92 23.22 8.68
N LYS A 215 -14.55 24.33 9.34
CA LYS A 215 -13.41 25.17 8.90
C LYS A 215 -12.28 25.34 9.91
N THR A 216 -12.43 25.02 11.17
CA THR A 216 -11.35 25.15 12.17
C THR A 216 -11.53 24.28 13.41
N ALA A 217 -10.48 24.08 13.91
CA ALA A 217 -9.84 23.40 15.02
C ALA A 217 -10.46 23.57 16.41
N GLY A 218 -10.79 22.49 17.04
CA GLY A 218 -11.15 22.38 18.46
C GLY A 218 -10.33 21.34 19.19
N SER A 219 -10.31 21.43 20.45
CA SER A 219 -9.39 20.91 21.44
C SER A 219 -9.06 19.40 21.39
N PRO A 220 -7.88 18.98 21.79
CA PRO A 220 -7.50 17.59 21.91
C PRO A 220 -8.19 16.99 23.14
N ALA A 221 -8.68 15.83 23.00
CA ALA A 221 -9.01 15.04 24.16
C ALA A 221 -8.72 13.58 23.88
N GLY A 222 -8.08 12.98 24.81
CA GLY A 222 -8.06 11.57 25.13
C GLY A 222 -8.40 10.56 24.02
N ASN A 223 -8.28 9.33 24.35
CA ASN A 223 -8.64 8.20 23.50
C ASN A 223 -9.95 8.44 22.75
N LEU A 224 -9.87 8.46 21.41
CA LEU A 224 -11.04 8.45 20.56
C LEU A 224 -11.43 7.01 20.30
N ALA A 225 -12.66 6.68 20.55
CA ALA A 225 -13.19 5.42 20.10
C ALA A 225 -12.87 5.24 18.60
N GLY A 226 -12.05 4.26 18.28
CA GLY A 226 -11.78 3.80 16.92
C GLY A 226 -10.67 4.50 16.14
N GLY A 227 -9.69 5.20 16.75
CA GLY A 227 -8.66 5.80 15.92
C GLY A 227 -7.30 6.06 16.55
N LEU A 228 -7.25 6.49 17.80
CA LEU A 228 -5.99 6.81 18.48
C LEU A 228 -5.98 6.26 19.90
N ASN A 229 -4.83 5.76 20.34
CA ASN A 229 -4.56 5.52 21.74
C ASN A 229 -3.17 6.02 22.09
N SER A 230 -3.05 6.81 23.17
CA SER A 230 -1.78 7.34 23.66
C SER A 230 -0.93 8.06 22.60
N GLY A 231 -1.56 8.65 21.58
CA GLY A 231 -0.89 9.32 20.47
C GLY A 231 -0.41 8.38 19.36
N ALA A 232 -0.75 7.09 19.40
CA ALA A 232 -0.55 6.16 18.29
C ALA A 232 -1.83 5.96 17.49
N VAL A 233 -1.71 5.73 16.19
CA VAL A 233 -2.80 5.39 15.29
C VAL A 233 -3.08 3.90 15.40
N ILE A 234 -4.30 3.54 15.81
CA ILE A 234 -4.79 2.16 15.98
C ILE A 234 -6.07 1.87 15.19
N GLY A 235 -6.56 2.81 14.41
CA GLY A 235 -7.76 2.71 13.58
C GLY A 235 -7.63 3.62 12.37
N ASP A 236 -8.74 3.97 11.69
CA ASP A 236 -8.79 4.75 10.46
C ASP A 236 -9.23 6.22 10.65
N PRO A 237 -8.42 7.05 11.29
CA PRO A 237 -8.70 8.48 11.31
C PRO A 237 -8.49 9.05 9.90
N ARG A 238 -9.05 10.24 9.62
CA ARG A 238 -8.81 10.91 8.35
C ARG A 238 -7.49 11.66 8.33
N PRO A 239 -6.80 11.73 7.18
CA PRO A 239 -5.59 12.51 7.05
C PRO A 239 -5.86 14.01 7.28
N GLY A 240 -4.93 14.64 7.98
CA GLY A 240 -5.05 16.04 8.40
C GLY A 240 -4.90 17.04 7.28
N PHE A 241 -4.12 16.70 6.28
CA PHE A 241 -3.74 17.56 5.17
C PHE A 241 -4.40 17.09 3.87
N ASP A 242 -5.71 16.83 3.92
CA ASP A 242 -6.52 16.42 2.78
C ASP A 242 -7.82 17.22 2.76
N ASN A 243 -8.06 17.97 1.69
CA ASN A 243 -9.25 18.76 1.50
C ASN A 243 -10.37 18.01 0.75
N CYS A 244 -10.13 16.79 0.28
CA CYS A 244 -11.12 15.90 -0.34
C CYS A 244 -11.99 15.12 0.66
N LEU A 245 -12.36 15.76 1.74
CA LEU A 245 -13.11 15.13 2.85
C LEU A 245 -14.64 15.09 2.64
N THR A 246 -15.11 15.48 1.48
CA THR A 246 -16.53 15.75 1.20
C THR A 246 -17.35 14.52 0.85
N THR A 247 -16.77 13.35 0.69
CA THR A 247 -17.57 12.13 0.63
C THR A 247 -18.22 11.91 2.00
N PRO A 248 -19.57 11.83 2.09
CA PRO A 248 -20.21 11.38 3.31
C PRO A 248 -19.62 9.99 3.58
N ALA A 249 -18.80 9.87 4.61
CA ALA A 249 -18.42 8.56 5.07
C ALA A 249 -19.72 7.80 5.34
N VAL A 250 -19.90 6.69 4.66
CA VAL A 250 -20.92 5.72 5.02
C VAL A 250 -20.56 5.28 6.43
N GLY A 251 -21.36 5.67 7.40
CA GLY A 251 -21.06 5.44 8.82
C GLY A 251 -20.91 6.75 9.60
N THR A 252 -21.70 6.87 10.60
CA THR A 252 -22.16 8.01 11.38
C THR A 252 -21.11 8.72 12.24
N ALA A 253 -19.84 8.43 12.16
CA ALA A 253 -18.83 9.17 12.90
C ALA A 253 -18.18 10.21 11.98
N LYS A 254 -18.22 11.48 12.36
CA LYS A 254 -17.29 12.49 11.84
C LYS A 254 -15.90 12.01 12.21
N LYS A 255 -15.24 11.26 11.30
CA LYS A 255 -13.92 10.69 11.56
C LYS A 255 -12.99 11.83 11.90
N THR A 256 -12.27 11.68 12.99
CA THR A 256 -11.26 12.65 13.44
C THR A 256 -10.19 12.78 12.38
N ARG A 257 -9.76 14.02 12.14
CA ARG A 257 -8.58 14.30 11.33
C ARG A 257 -7.34 14.29 12.21
N ILE A 258 -6.27 13.68 11.74
CA ILE A 258 -4.99 13.67 12.45
C ILE A 258 -3.84 14.13 11.56
N SER A 259 -2.82 14.69 12.18
CA SER A 259 -1.51 14.89 11.56
C SER A 259 -0.48 14.01 12.26
N MET A 260 0.40 13.42 11.46
CA MET A 260 1.57 12.73 11.98
C MET A 260 2.73 13.71 12.16
N SER A 261 3.51 13.51 13.21
CA SER A 261 4.80 14.18 13.43
C SER A 261 5.96 13.31 12.94
N GLY A 262 7.15 13.90 12.85
CA GLY A 262 8.34 13.19 12.38
C GLY A 262 8.48 13.22 10.85
N MET A 263 9.37 12.37 10.35
CA MET A 263 9.66 12.22 8.92
C MET A 263 8.98 10.97 8.35
N ASN A 264 8.82 10.97 7.03
CA ASN A 264 8.48 9.80 6.25
C ASN A 264 9.53 9.60 5.13
N VAL A 265 9.43 8.52 4.39
CA VAL A 265 10.40 8.18 3.33
C VAL A 265 10.47 9.25 2.24
N GLY A 266 9.38 9.96 1.96
CA GLY A 266 9.35 11.07 1.01
C GLY A 266 10.28 12.22 1.42
N ASP A 267 10.38 12.52 2.72
CA ASP A 267 11.34 13.51 3.22
C ASP A 267 12.80 13.10 2.97
N LEU A 268 13.10 11.80 3.13
CA LEU A 268 14.44 11.27 2.86
C LEU A 268 14.77 11.29 1.36
N LEU A 269 13.83 10.88 0.52
CA LEU A 269 13.95 10.90 -0.95
C LEU A 269 14.15 12.33 -1.46
N ASN A 270 13.33 13.28 -0.98
CA ASN A 270 13.45 14.70 -1.31
C ASN A 270 14.81 15.28 -0.92
N LYS A 271 15.35 14.91 0.23
CA LYS A 271 16.66 15.35 0.69
C LYS A 271 17.79 14.95 -0.25
N LYS A 272 17.63 13.84 -0.98
CA LYS A 272 18.62 13.34 -1.97
C LYS A 272 18.19 13.59 -3.42
N ASN A 273 17.10 14.31 -3.65
CA ASN A 273 16.50 14.55 -4.96
C ASN A 273 16.21 13.27 -5.75
N ILE A 274 15.92 12.16 -5.07
CA ILE A 274 15.48 10.92 -5.70
C ILE A 274 14.03 11.11 -6.15
N THR A 275 13.73 10.72 -7.41
CA THR A 275 12.36 10.84 -7.93
C THR A 275 11.44 9.79 -7.29
N TRP A 276 10.25 10.23 -6.87
CA TRP A 276 9.28 9.35 -6.25
C TRP A 276 7.85 9.84 -6.41
N GLY A 277 6.88 8.97 -6.15
CA GLY A 277 5.48 9.36 -6.12
C GLY A 277 4.57 8.30 -5.52
N TRP A 278 3.47 8.76 -4.91
CA TRP A 278 2.32 7.95 -4.55
C TRP A 278 1.22 8.23 -5.57
N PHE A 279 0.74 7.19 -6.23
CA PHE A 279 -0.28 7.26 -7.26
C PHE A 279 -1.51 6.47 -6.82
N GLN A 280 -2.61 7.15 -6.56
CA GLN A 280 -3.82 6.53 -6.05
C GLN A 280 -5.01 6.79 -6.95
N GLY A 281 -5.85 5.76 -7.14
CA GLY A 281 -7.06 5.87 -7.93
C GLY A 281 -8.01 6.92 -7.38
N GLY A 282 -8.54 7.78 -8.26
CA GLY A 282 -9.48 8.83 -7.90
C GLY A 282 -8.89 10.00 -7.11
N PHE A 283 -7.56 10.11 -7.00
CA PHE A 283 -6.90 11.27 -6.38
C PHE A 283 -7.12 12.54 -7.19
N GLY A 284 -7.26 12.42 -8.50
CA GLY A 284 -7.59 13.55 -9.39
C GLY A 284 -8.96 14.16 -9.09
N LEU A 285 -9.03 15.50 -9.16
CA LEU A 285 -10.26 16.22 -8.90
C LEU A 285 -11.31 15.99 -9.99
N THR A 286 -12.56 15.76 -9.60
CA THR A 286 -13.72 15.74 -10.51
C THR A 286 -14.30 17.15 -10.73
N GLY A 287 -13.82 18.15 -9.99
CA GLY A 287 -14.28 19.53 -10.09
C GLY A 287 -14.11 20.30 -8.78
N LYS A 288 -15.01 21.24 -8.56
CA LYS A 288 -15.12 22.01 -7.31
C LYS A 288 -16.54 21.97 -6.78
N ASN A 289 -16.69 21.89 -5.49
CA ASN A 289 -17.95 22.02 -4.79
C ASN A 289 -18.48 23.47 -4.88
N ALA A 290 -19.74 23.70 -4.53
CA ALA A 290 -20.37 25.02 -4.57
C ALA A 290 -19.68 26.07 -3.68
N ASP A 291 -19.00 25.64 -2.63
CA ASP A 291 -18.20 26.47 -1.71
C ASP A 291 -16.76 26.72 -2.18
N GLY A 292 -16.38 26.16 -3.36
CA GLY A 292 -15.05 26.30 -3.95
C GLY A 292 -14.02 25.26 -3.47
N THR A 293 -14.39 24.35 -2.56
CA THR A 293 -13.51 23.25 -2.12
C THR A 293 -13.33 22.21 -3.22
N PRO A 294 -12.22 21.43 -3.21
CA PRO A 294 -12.01 20.33 -4.14
C PRO A 294 -13.16 19.32 -4.12
N ALA A 295 -13.56 18.82 -5.27
CA ALA A 295 -14.49 17.71 -5.41
C ALA A 295 -13.74 16.46 -5.88
N CYS A 296 -13.76 15.40 -5.05
CA CYS A 296 -13.06 14.12 -5.26
C CYS A 296 -14.09 12.98 -5.32
N GLY A 297 -15.11 13.15 -6.13
CA GLY A 297 -16.29 12.28 -6.19
C GLY A 297 -16.24 11.25 -7.32
N ALA A 298 -15.06 10.86 -7.80
CA ALA A 298 -14.94 9.76 -8.77
C ALA A 298 -15.44 8.46 -8.14
N THR A 299 -16.21 7.69 -8.91
CA THR A 299 -16.71 6.38 -8.51
C THR A 299 -16.55 5.38 -9.64
N SER A 300 -16.26 4.13 -9.30
CA SER A 300 -16.19 3.02 -10.24
C SER A 300 -17.05 1.86 -9.77
N THR A 301 -17.52 1.07 -10.72
CA THR A 301 -18.23 -0.17 -10.45
C THR A 301 -17.25 -1.36 -10.48
N GLY A 302 -17.53 -2.37 -9.69
CA GLY A 302 -16.84 -3.65 -9.65
C GLY A 302 -17.83 -4.77 -9.34
N LEU A 303 -17.36 -6.01 -9.22
CA LEU A 303 -18.21 -7.14 -8.86
C LEU A 303 -18.85 -6.93 -7.48
N ALA A 304 -18.06 -6.50 -6.49
CA ALA A 304 -18.53 -6.24 -5.14
C ALA A 304 -19.31 -4.92 -5.02
N SER A 305 -19.16 -4.00 -5.96
CA SER A 305 -19.78 -2.67 -5.95
C SER A 305 -20.48 -2.35 -7.27
N PRO A 306 -21.54 -3.09 -7.65
CA PRO A 306 -22.24 -2.87 -8.93
C PRO A 306 -22.97 -1.51 -9.02
N ALA A 307 -23.26 -0.90 -7.89
CA ALA A 307 -23.81 0.48 -7.80
C ALA A 307 -22.74 1.58 -7.82
N GLY A 308 -21.47 1.19 -7.78
CA GLY A 308 -20.31 2.07 -7.66
C GLY A 308 -19.85 2.30 -6.23
N THR A 309 -18.54 2.36 -6.05
CA THR A 309 -17.87 2.79 -4.81
C THR A 309 -16.93 3.96 -5.09
N SER A 310 -16.51 4.68 -4.06
CA SER A 310 -15.55 5.78 -4.20
C SER A 310 -14.21 5.26 -4.72
N ASP A 311 -13.67 5.90 -5.75
CA ASP A 311 -12.34 5.57 -6.27
C ASP A 311 -11.25 5.98 -5.27
N TYR A 312 -11.38 7.19 -4.70
CA TYR A 312 -10.44 7.71 -3.70
C TYR A 312 -10.95 7.44 -2.27
N ILE A 313 -10.11 6.80 -1.47
CA ILE A 313 -10.34 6.55 -0.06
C ILE A 313 -9.25 7.28 0.73
N PRO A 314 -9.59 8.38 1.44
CA PRO A 314 -8.58 9.28 2.02
C PRO A 314 -7.64 8.62 3.03
N HIS A 315 -8.11 7.69 3.87
CA HIS A 315 -7.27 7.06 4.89
C HIS A 315 -6.27 6.05 4.32
N HIS A 316 -6.41 5.65 3.05
CA HIS A 316 -5.42 4.84 2.34
C HIS A 316 -4.26 5.66 1.77
N GLN A 317 -4.23 6.99 1.99
CA GLN A 317 -3.18 7.87 1.47
C GLN A 317 -2.29 8.38 2.61
N PRO A 318 -1.20 7.65 2.93
CA PRO A 318 -0.43 7.91 4.14
C PRO A 318 0.33 9.24 4.13
N PHE A 319 0.73 9.74 2.97
CA PHE A 319 1.46 11.00 2.87
C PHE A 319 0.61 12.23 3.19
N GLN A 320 -0.71 12.12 3.08
CA GLN A 320 -1.65 13.19 3.46
C GLN A 320 -1.78 13.38 4.99
N TYR A 321 -1.18 12.49 5.78
CA TYR A 321 -1.04 12.68 7.23
C TYR A 321 0.15 13.58 7.61
N TYR A 322 1.10 13.81 6.70
CA TYR A 322 2.32 14.57 6.94
C TYR A 322 2.32 15.89 6.16
N LYS A 323 2.53 17.00 6.87
CA LYS A 323 2.53 18.33 6.25
C LYS A 323 3.60 18.50 5.16
N SER A 324 4.75 17.83 5.32
CA SER A 324 5.91 17.96 4.41
C SER A 324 5.65 17.37 3.03
N THR A 325 4.86 16.29 2.96
CA THR A 325 4.65 15.51 1.73
C THR A 325 3.23 15.54 1.20
N SER A 326 2.30 16.21 1.90
CA SER A 326 0.90 16.27 1.48
C SER A 326 0.66 17.17 0.26
N ASN A 327 -0.40 16.86 -0.46
CA ASN A 327 -1.01 17.68 -1.51
C ASN A 327 -2.50 17.93 -1.14
N PRO A 328 -2.78 18.87 -0.22
CA PRO A 328 -4.11 19.00 0.36
C PRO A 328 -5.22 19.32 -0.65
N ASP A 329 -4.89 20.02 -1.71
CA ASP A 329 -5.85 20.48 -2.73
C ASP A 329 -5.87 19.57 -3.97
N HIS A 330 -5.18 18.43 -3.93
CA HIS A 330 -5.11 17.46 -5.01
C HIS A 330 -4.72 18.10 -6.37
N LEU A 331 -3.73 18.99 -6.31
CA LEU A 331 -3.25 19.66 -7.52
C LEU A 331 -2.55 18.64 -8.43
N PRO A 332 -2.85 18.62 -9.73
CA PRO A 332 -2.12 17.79 -10.67
C PRO A 332 -0.68 18.28 -10.83
N PRO A 333 0.24 17.48 -11.40
CA PRO A 333 1.56 17.98 -11.77
C PRO A 333 1.41 19.20 -12.70
N SER A 334 2.24 20.24 -12.52
CA SER A 334 2.18 21.45 -13.35
C SER A 334 2.63 21.19 -14.79
N ASP A 335 3.46 20.18 -14.99
CA ASP A 335 3.86 19.61 -16.29
C ASP A 335 4.04 18.08 -16.07
N PRO A 336 3.53 17.21 -16.97
CA PRO A 336 3.77 15.77 -16.88
C PRO A 336 5.25 15.37 -16.78
N LYS A 337 6.14 16.22 -17.24
CA LYS A 337 7.58 16.04 -17.11
C LYS A 337 8.10 16.17 -15.67
N LEU A 338 7.31 16.75 -14.79
CA LEU A 338 7.66 16.94 -13.38
C LEU A 338 7.10 15.84 -12.46
N ILE A 339 6.43 14.83 -13.02
CA ILE A 339 5.99 13.66 -12.24
C ILE A 339 7.19 13.02 -11.57
N GLY A 340 7.08 12.78 -10.27
CA GLY A 340 8.16 12.25 -9.45
C GLY A 340 9.15 13.29 -8.92
N GLN A 341 9.01 14.56 -9.28
CA GLN A 341 9.85 15.66 -8.81
C GLN A 341 9.07 16.60 -7.88
N THR A 342 9.80 17.44 -7.16
CA THR A 342 9.18 18.49 -6.32
C THR A 342 8.45 19.50 -7.21
N ASP A 343 7.13 19.54 -7.09
CA ASP A 343 6.22 20.40 -7.83
C ASP A 343 4.97 20.69 -6.98
N GLN A 344 3.98 21.38 -7.52
CA GLN A 344 2.70 21.66 -6.83
C GLN A 344 1.94 20.39 -6.42
N ALA A 345 2.11 19.27 -7.14
CA ALA A 345 1.55 17.97 -6.79
C ALA A 345 2.21 17.34 -5.56
N ASN A 346 3.39 17.82 -5.16
CA ASN A 346 4.16 17.37 -4.01
C ASN A 346 4.26 15.83 -3.91
N HIS A 347 4.51 15.18 -5.07
CA HIS A 347 4.63 13.72 -5.23
C HIS A 347 3.34 12.90 -5.00
N GLN A 348 2.18 13.55 -4.86
CA GLN A 348 0.89 12.86 -4.69
C GLN A 348 0.07 13.02 -5.97
N TYR A 349 -0.28 11.90 -6.61
CA TYR A 349 -0.79 11.85 -7.97
C TYR A 349 -2.01 10.95 -8.11
N ASP A 350 -2.75 11.13 -9.21
CA ASP A 350 -3.72 10.14 -9.68
C ASP A 350 -3.04 8.99 -10.42
N LEU A 351 -3.67 7.82 -10.48
CA LEU A 351 -3.17 6.68 -11.28
C LEU A 351 -2.97 7.02 -12.76
N GLN A 352 -3.71 8.00 -13.30
CA GLN A 352 -3.51 8.46 -14.68
C GLN A 352 -2.11 9.06 -14.89
N ASP A 353 -1.55 9.73 -13.88
CA ASP A 353 -0.19 10.27 -13.94
C ASP A 353 0.87 9.15 -13.92
N PHE A 354 0.61 8.04 -13.21
CA PHE A 354 1.47 6.84 -13.30
C PHE A 354 1.53 6.29 -14.73
N TRP A 355 0.39 6.12 -15.38
CA TRP A 355 0.35 5.65 -16.77
C TRP A 355 1.08 6.61 -17.72
N THR A 356 0.92 7.90 -17.50
CA THR A 356 1.63 8.93 -18.26
C THR A 356 3.14 8.82 -18.08
N ALA A 357 3.61 8.72 -16.83
CA ALA A 357 5.04 8.58 -16.54
C ALA A 357 5.62 7.28 -17.12
N LEU A 358 4.90 6.16 -16.98
CA LEU A 358 5.34 4.86 -17.48
C LEU A 358 5.51 4.86 -19.01
N PHE A 359 4.49 5.32 -19.75
CA PHE A 359 4.50 5.29 -21.22
C PHE A 359 5.40 6.37 -21.85
N GLU A 360 5.70 7.45 -21.11
CA GLU A 360 6.71 8.42 -21.54
C GLU A 360 8.15 8.02 -21.17
N GLY A 361 8.36 6.85 -20.55
CA GLY A 361 9.68 6.39 -20.11
C GLY A 361 10.27 7.26 -19.00
N LYS A 362 9.43 7.72 -18.08
CA LYS A 362 9.76 8.61 -16.96
C LYS A 362 9.31 8.04 -15.62
N LEU A 363 9.27 6.72 -15.49
CA LEU A 363 8.92 6.07 -14.24
C LEU A 363 9.83 6.57 -13.12
N PRO A 364 9.29 7.07 -11.98
CA PRO A 364 10.13 7.47 -10.86
C PRO A 364 10.98 6.34 -10.30
N ALA A 365 12.04 6.68 -9.56
CA ALA A 365 12.89 5.69 -8.89
C ALA A 365 12.11 4.91 -7.81
N VAL A 366 11.23 5.59 -7.06
CA VAL A 366 10.35 4.95 -6.08
C VAL A 366 8.90 5.30 -6.40
N THR A 367 8.09 4.30 -6.67
CA THR A 367 6.68 4.44 -7.08
C THR A 367 5.80 3.61 -6.16
N TYR A 368 4.87 4.24 -5.50
CA TYR A 368 3.82 3.56 -4.75
C TYR A 368 2.51 3.64 -5.52
N LEU A 369 1.83 2.52 -5.67
CA LEU A 369 0.55 2.43 -6.37
C LEU A 369 -0.53 1.93 -5.43
N LYS A 370 -1.64 2.65 -5.37
CA LYS A 370 -2.87 2.25 -4.70
C LYS A 370 -4.00 2.20 -5.71
N ALA A 371 -4.67 1.07 -5.83
CA ALA A 371 -5.81 0.92 -6.72
C ALA A 371 -6.96 1.88 -6.34
N LYS A 372 -7.89 2.06 -7.24
CA LYS A 372 -9.19 2.67 -6.87
C LYS A 372 -10.01 1.70 -6.03
N GLY A 373 -10.91 2.21 -5.19
CA GLY A 373 -11.65 1.38 -4.24
C GLY A 373 -12.31 0.13 -4.83
N ALA A 374 -12.84 0.20 -6.06
CA ALA A 374 -13.42 -0.98 -6.71
C ALA A 374 -12.40 -2.07 -7.12
N GLN A 375 -11.09 -1.82 -6.97
CA GLN A 375 -10.01 -2.71 -7.43
C GLN A 375 -8.88 -2.88 -6.40
N ASP A 376 -9.09 -2.50 -5.15
CA ASP A 376 -8.05 -2.57 -4.12
C ASP A 376 -7.99 -3.91 -3.37
N GLY A 377 -8.99 -4.78 -3.54
CA GLY A 377 -9.04 -6.11 -2.93
C GLY A 377 -9.90 -6.18 -1.66
N HIS A 378 -10.24 -5.04 -1.06
CA HIS A 378 -10.97 -4.98 0.21
C HIS A 378 -12.35 -5.66 0.11
N ALA A 379 -12.60 -6.61 0.99
CA ALA A 379 -13.91 -7.24 1.09
C ALA A 379 -15.03 -6.21 1.30
N GLY A 380 -16.24 -6.51 0.87
CA GLY A 380 -17.40 -5.64 1.04
C GLY A 380 -17.60 -4.60 -0.07
N TYR A 381 -16.55 -4.06 -0.71
CA TYR A 381 -16.68 -3.11 -1.83
C TYR A 381 -15.74 -3.38 -3.00
N SER A 382 -14.75 -4.24 -2.83
CA SER A 382 -13.87 -4.82 -3.86
C SER A 382 -13.84 -6.34 -3.73
N ASP A 383 -13.01 -7.01 -4.52
CA ASP A 383 -12.87 -8.46 -4.55
C ASP A 383 -11.55 -8.88 -5.22
N PRO A 384 -11.09 -10.15 -5.03
CA PRO A 384 -9.81 -10.61 -5.57
C PRO A 384 -9.72 -10.64 -7.10
N LEU A 385 -10.83 -10.64 -7.83
CA LEU A 385 -10.83 -10.70 -9.29
C LEU A 385 -10.62 -9.31 -9.91
N ASP A 386 -11.28 -8.30 -9.35
CA ASP A 386 -11.08 -6.90 -9.74
C ASP A 386 -9.69 -6.42 -9.32
N GLU A 387 -9.21 -6.85 -8.14
CA GLU A 387 -7.83 -6.63 -7.68
C GLU A 387 -6.81 -7.25 -8.64
N GLN A 388 -6.96 -8.54 -8.95
CA GLN A 388 -6.08 -9.25 -9.90
C GLN A 388 -6.01 -8.52 -11.24
N THR A 389 -7.15 -8.02 -11.74
CA THR A 389 -7.21 -7.28 -13.01
C THR A 389 -6.32 -6.04 -12.96
N PHE A 390 -6.37 -5.26 -11.87
CA PHE A 390 -5.51 -4.09 -11.70
C PHE A 390 -4.03 -4.48 -11.62
N VAL A 391 -3.68 -5.39 -10.73
CA VAL A 391 -2.30 -5.82 -10.48
C VAL A 391 -1.66 -6.38 -11.76
N VAL A 392 -2.36 -7.25 -12.47
CA VAL A 392 -1.85 -7.86 -13.71
C VAL A 392 -1.66 -6.82 -14.81
N ASN A 393 -2.59 -5.88 -14.98
CA ASN A 393 -2.45 -4.81 -15.96
C ASN A 393 -1.22 -3.95 -15.68
N VAL A 394 -0.98 -3.56 -14.43
CA VAL A 394 0.18 -2.78 -14.03
C VAL A 394 1.48 -3.54 -14.33
N ILE A 395 1.58 -4.78 -13.85
CA ILE A 395 2.81 -5.58 -13.99
C ILE A 395 3.09 -5.90 -15.46
N ASN A 396 2.07 -6.27 -16.24
CA ASN A 396 2.22 -6.51 -17.68
C ASN A 396 2.74 -5.26 -18.41
N ALA A 397 2.22 -4.08 -18.07
CA ALA A 397 2.64 -2.84 -18.70
C ALA A 397 4.11 -2.50 -18.36
N ILE A 398 4.49 -2.60 -17.09
CA ILE A 398 5.87 -2.36 -16.65
C ILE A 398 6.84 -3.33 -17.37
N GLN A 399 6.49 -4.60 -17.46
CA GLN A 399 7.30 -5.62 -18.13
C GLN A 399 7.53 -5.36 -19.64
N GLN A 400 6.70 -4.52 -20.26
CA GLN A 400 6.82 -4.16 -21.68
C GLN A 400 7.69 -2.91 -21.91
N THR A 401 8.15 -2.24 -20.85
CA THR A 401 9.04 -1.07 -20.94
C THR A 401 10.51 -1.45 -20.86
N ASP A 402 11.38 -0.53 -21.27
CA ASP A 402 12.84 -0.70 -21.12
C ASP A 402 13.28 -0.67 -19.66
N ALA A 403 12.54 0.05 -18.79
CA ALA A 403 12.79 0.13 -17.37
C ALA A 403 12.68 -1.22 -16.65
N TRP A 404 11.98 -2.21 -17.23
CA TRP A 404 11.80 -3.53 -16.63
C TRP A 404 13.10 -4.19 -16.20
N GLN A 405 14.19 -3.99 -16.97
CA GLN A 405 15.49 -4.61 -16.69
C GLN A 405 16.04 -4.29 -15.30
N ASP A 406 15.73 -3.09 -14.81
CA ASP A 406 16.21 -2.55 -13.53
C ASP A 406 15.06 -2.27 -12.55
N THR A 407 13.91 -2.91 -12.77
CA THR A 407 12.69 -2.73 -11.94
C THR A 407 12.48 -3.92 -11.01
N ALA A 408 12.08 -3.61 -9.78
CA ALA A 408 11.43 -4.56 -8.89
C ALA A 408 10.01 -4.07 -8.59
N VAL A 409 9.02 -4.97 -8.73
CA VAL A 409 7.64 -4.76 -8.29
C VAL A 409 7.42 -5.56 -7.02
N ILE A 410 6.92 -4.92 -5.98
CA ILE A 410 6.50 -5.55 -4.72
C ILE A 410 4.97 -5.47 -4.66
N ILE A 411 4.32 -6.61 -4.43
CA ILE A 411 2.91 -6.66 -4.04
C ILE A 411 2.87 -6.84 -2.53
N ALA A 412 2.21 -5.95 -1.83
CA ALA A 412 2.05 -5.97 -0.38
C ALA A 412 0.66 -5.44 0.03
N TYR A 413 0.30 -5.70 1.26
CA TYR A 413 -1.03 -5.39 1.82
C TYR A 413 -0.89 -4.56 3.09
N ASP A 414 -1.92 -3.79 3.40
CA ASP A 414 -1.95 -2.91 4.57
C ASP A 414 -2.38 -3.63 5.86
N ASP A 415 -3.39 -4.49 5.79
CA ASP A 415 -3.84 -5.32 6.90
C ASP A 415 -4.49 -6.63 6.43
N SER A 416 -5.05 -7.40 7.35
CA SER A 416 -5.60 -8.73 7.11
C SER A 416 -7.10 -8.78 6.86
N ASP A 417 -7.86 -7.68 7.05
CA ASP A 417 -9.33 -7.68 7.14
C ASP A 417 -9.86 -8.66 8.21
N GLY A 418 -9.05 -9.04 9.17
CA GLY A 418 -9.40 -10.09 10.14
C GLY A 418 -9.45 -11.51 9.57
N TRP A 419 -9.18 -11.74 8.28
CA TRP A 419 -9.11 -13.08 7.70
C TRP A 419 -8.14 -13.97 8.47
N TYR A 420 -8.56 -15.21 8.71
CA TYR A 420 -7.76 -16.16 9.48
C TYR A 420 -6.37 -16.39 8.87
N ASP A 421 -5.36 -16.27 9.70
CA ASP A 421 -4.03 -16.81 9.49
C ASP A 421 -3.65 -17.70 10.67
N HIS A 422 -2.98 -18.82 10.40
CA HIS A 422 -2.66 -19.77 11.47
C HIS A 422 -1.38 -19.43 12.23
N ALA A 423 -0.53 -18.59 11.68
CA ALA A 423 0.76 -18.28 12.28
C ALA A 423 0.60 -17.25 13.39
N MET A 424 1.07 -17.59 14.59
CA MET A 424 1.22 -16.61 15.66
C MET A 424 2.41 -15.71 15.37
N ASP A 425 2.19 -14.42 15.44
CA ASP A 425 3.22 -13.42 15.19
C ASP A 425 4.20 -13.30 16.34
N PRO A 426 5.48 -13.02 16.06
CA PRO A 426 6.40 -12.65 17.11
C PRO A 426 6.03 -11.28 17.69
N VAL A 427 5.94 -11.15 19.01
CA VAL A 427 5.71 -9.87 19.69
C VAL A 427 7.01 -9.06 19.68
N VAL A 428 7.23 -8.30 18.62
CA VAL A 428 8.40 -7.43 18.42
C VAL A 428 8.20 -6.07 19.07
N ASN A 429 6.95 -5.57 19.04
CA ASN A 429 6.54 -4.33 19.67
C ASN A 429 5.58 -4.64 20.80
N GLN A 430 6.01 -4.34 22.00
CA GLN A 430 5.19 -4.50 23.20
C GLN A 430 4.39 -3.24 23.47
N SER A 431 3.18 -3.40 24.01
CA SER A 431 2.29 -2.30 24.36
C SER A 431 1.50 -2.61 25.63
N ASP A 432 1.04 -1.56 26.33
CA ASP A 432 0.26 -1.69 27.57
C ASP A 432 -0.86 -0.64 27.67
N VAL A 433 -1.52 -0.38 26.55
CA VAL A 433 -2.69 0.52 26.51
C VAL A 433 -4.00 -0.23 26.74
N SER A 434 -5.06 0.50 27.04
CA SER A 434 -6.38 -0.11 27.35
C SER A 434 -6.97 -0.97 26.21
N ASP A 435 -6.58 -0.70 24.98
CA ASP A 435 -7.05 -1.42 23.79
C ASP A 435 -6.21 -2.65 23.48
N ASP A 436 -5.09 -2.88 24.17
CA ASP A 436 -4.30 -4.10 24.00
C ASP A 436 -5.04 -5.32 24.55
N ASN A 437 -4.92 -6.44 23.83
CA ASN A 437 -5.62 -7.67 24.22
C ASN A 437 -4.89 -8.97 23.77
N LEU A 438 -3.66 -8.86 23.29
CA LEU A 438 -2.92 -9.99 22.71
C LEU A 438 -2.51 -11.01 23.76
N THR A 439 -1.91 -10.54 24.87
CA THR A 439 -1.43 -11.40 25.97
C THR A 439 -2.23 -11.27 27.26
N GLY A 440 -3.38 -10.58 27.18
CA GLY A 440 -4.32 -10.35 28.26
C GLY A 440 -4.93 -8.94 28.17
N PRO A 441 -5.99 -8.65 28.95
CA PRO A 441 -6.62 -7.33 28.93
C PRO A 441 -5.63 -6.21 29.27
N GLY A 442 -5.50 -5.21 28.38
CA GLY A 442 -4.56 -4.09 28.51
C GLY A 442 -3.09 -4.48 28.33
N THR A 443 -2.80 -5.61 27.67
CA THR A 443 -1.41 -6.08 27.49
C THR A 443 -1.12 -6.68 26.13
N CYS A 444 0.04 -6.34 25.61
CA CYS A 444 0.64 -6.93 24.42
C CYS A 444 2.12 -7.24 24.72
N GLY A 445 2.42 -8.49 25.00
CA GLY A 445 3.77 -8.94 25.42
C GLY A 445 4.06 -8.66 26.89
N VAL A 446 5.26 -8.19 27.19
CA VAL A 446 5.71 -7.87 28.55
C VAL A 446 5.41 -6.40 28.84
N THR A 447 4.84 -6.11 29.99
CA THR A 447 4.56 -4.73 30.43
C THR A 447 5.79 -4.06 31.08
N GLY A 448 5.90 -2.75 31.01
CA GLY A 448 6.94 -1.96 31.67
C GLY A 448 7.92 -1.26 30.73
N THR A 449 9.21 -1.37 30.97
CA THR A 449 10.24 -0.69 30.14
C THR A 449 10.33 -1.29 28.74
N GLY A 450 10.35 -0.43 27.72
CA GLY A 450 10.48 -0.83 26.32
C GLY A 450 9.14 -1.05 25.60
N VAL A 451 8.02 -0.74 26.24
CA VAL A 451 6.70 -0.73 25.57
C VAL A 451 6.56 0.52 24.71
N THR A 452 5.88 0.36 23.57
CA THR A 452 5.49 1.46 22.69
C THR A 452 3.97 1.52 22.67
N PRO A 453 3.35 2.44 23.38
CA PRO A 453 1.91 2.49 23.57
C PRO A 453 1.13 2.51 22.25
N GLY A 454 0.13 1.62 22.10
CA GLY A 454 -0.72 1.54 20.91
C GLY A 454 -0.01 1.01 19.65
N ARG A 455 1.13 0.33 19.80
CA ARG A 455 1.89 -0.25 18.67
C ARG A 455 2.14 -1.75 18.86
N CYS A 456 1.17 -2.46 19.44
CA CYS A 456 1.24 -3.91 19.56
C CYS A 456 1.50 -4.56 18.19
N GLY A 457 2.50 -5.40 18.09
CA GLY A 457 2.87 -6.09 16.86
C GLY A 457 4.10 -7.00 17.03
N TYR A 458 4.41 -7.78 16.01
CA TYR A 458 3.73 -7.72 14.71
C TYR A 458 2.25 -8.10 14.80
N GLY A 459 1.47 -7.64 13.81
CA GLY A 459 0.10 -8.06 13.58
C GLY A 459 0.00 -9.24 12.61
N PRO A 460 -1.17 -9.51 12.00
CA PRO A 460 -1.40 -10.67 11.16
C PRO A 460 -0.39 -10.83 10.02
N ARG A 461 -0.13 -12.07 9.61
CA ARG A 461 0.73 -12.36 8.47
C ARG A 461 0.03 -12.02 7.16
N LEU A 462 0.73 -11.31 6.27
CA LEU A 462 0.23 -10.77 5.01
C LEU A 462 1.00 -11.34 3.82
N PRO A 463 0.41 -11.44 2.62
CA PRO A 463 1.15 -11.80 1.41
C PRO A 463 2.20 -10.74 1.06
N LEU A 464 3.37 -11.21 0.64
CA LEU A 464 4.44 -10.37 0.09
C LEU A 464 5.08 -11.09 -1.11
N LEU A 465 5.03 -10.47 -2.29
CA LEU A 465 5.62 -11.01 -3.51
C LEU A 465 6.61 -9.99 -4.11
N VAL A 466 7.71 -10.49 -4.65
CA VAL A 466 8.70 -9.70 -5.39
C VAL A 466 8.76 -10.21 -6.81
N ILE A 467 8.37 -9.36 -7.77
CA ILE A 467 8.34 -9.64 -9.20
C ILE A 467 9.40 -8.77 -9.88
N SER A 468 10.47 -9.38 -10.36
CA SER A 468 11.61 -8.69 -10.94
C SER A 468 12.44 -9.64 -11.81
N PRO A 469 13.16 -9.15 -12.82
CA PRO A 469 14.22 -9.94 -13.43
C PRO A 469 15.24 -10.46 -12.41
N TRP A 470 15.44 -9.71 -11.32
CA TRP A 470 16.39 -9.99 -10.26
C TRP A 470 15.82 -10.82 -9.10
N ALA A 471 14.53 -11.08 -9.08
CA ALA A 471 13.93 -11.93 -8.03
C ALA A 471 14.38 -13.39 -8.21
N ARG A 472 14.52 -14.14 -7.12
CA ARG A 472 14.72 -15.60 -7.19
C ARG A 472 13.50 -16.26 -7.82
N ALA A 473 13.72 -17.34 -8.58
CA ALA A 473 12.64 -18.05 -9.27
C ALA A 473 12.05 -19.14 -8.38
N ASN A 474 10.71 -19.26 -8.36
CA ASN A 474 10.01 -20.30 -7.61
C ASN A 474 10.58 -20.39 -6.17
N TYR A 475 10.68 -19.25 -5.51
CA TYR A 475 11.37 -19.12 -4.25
C TYR A 475 10.43 -18.66 -3.15
N VAL A 476 10.55 -19.30 -1.98
CA VAL A 476 9.82 -18.92 -0.76
C VAL A 476 10.83 -18.43 0.26
N ASP A 477 10.69 -17.18 0.67
CA ASP A 477 11.49 -16.60 1.75
C ASP A 477 10.79 -16.83 3.09
N HIS A 478 11.54 -17.37 4.04
CA HIS A 478 11.07 -17.66 5.40
C HIS A 478 11.60 -16.65 6.44
N LEU A 479 12.33 -15.61 6.00
CA LEU A 479 12.79 -14.56 6.89
C LEU A 479 11.62 -13.71 7.36
N ILE A 480 11.66 -13.32 8.63
CA ILE A 480 10.64 -12.42 9.19
C ILE A 480 10.83 -11.04 8.58
N THR A 481 9.76 -10.55 7.95
CA THR A 481 9.65 -9.20 7.38
C THR A 481 8.32 -8.56 7.80
N ASP A 482 8.20 -7.27 7.59
CA ASP A 482 6.97 -6.50 7.82
C ASP A 482 6.89 -5.34 6.81
N GLN A 483 5.86 -4.49 6.88
CA GLN A 483 5.74 -3.36 5.96
C GLN A 483 6.95 -2.41 6.02
N SER A 484 7.56 -2.24 7.19
CA SER A 484 8.77 -1.42 7.33
C SER A 484 10.02 -2.07 6.71
N SER A 485 9.97 -3.34 6.30
CA SER A 485 11.01 -3.99 5.50
C SER A 485 11.08 -3.40 4.08
N ILE A 486 9.94 -3.00 3.52
CA ILE A 486 9.89 -2.30 2.22
C ILE A 486 10.51 -0.91 2.35
N LEU A 487 10.15 -0.18 3.40
CA LEU A 487 10.78 1.10 3.74
C LEU A 487 12.30 0.95 3.88
N ARG A 488 12.76 -0.04 4.64
CA ARG A 488 14.18 -0.35 4.82
C ARG A 488 14.89 -0.63 3.50
N PHE A 489 14.25 -1.37 2.58
CA PHE A 489 14.83 -1.62 1.26
C PHE A 489 15.03 -0.31 0.48
N VAL A 490 14.06 0.60 0.50
CA VAL A 490 14.19 1.94 -0.11
C VAL A 490 15.36 2.69 0.50
N GLU A 491 15.43 2.77 1.82
CA GLU A 491 16.48 3.46 2.54
C GLU A 491 17.87 2.91 2.21
N ASP A 492 18.01 1.58 2.19
CA ASP A 492 19.28 0.92 1.95
C ASP A 492 19.71 1.03 0.49
N ASN A 493 18.79 0.86 -0.47
CA ASN A 493 19.12 0.87 -1.89
C ASN A 493 19.60 2.24 -2.38
N TRP A 494 18.99 3.33 -1.91
CA TRP A 494 19.37 4.70 -2.28
C TRP A 494 20.24 5.40 -1.22
N ASP A 495 20.74 4.66 -0.22
CA ASP A 495 21.60 5.18 0.85
C ASP A 495 20.99 6.43 1.54
N LEU A 496 19.72 6.36 1.92
CA LEU A 496 18.95 7.48 2.46
C LEU A 496 19.25 7.73 3.96
N GLY A 497 19.77 6.72 4.66
CA GLY A 497 19.77 6.65 6.13
C GLY A 497 18.42 6.12 6.64
N ARG A 498 18.15 6.27 7.94
CA ARG A 498 16.93 5.79 8.61
C ARG A 498 16.01 6.95 8.94
N ILE A 499 14.71 6.67 9.01
CA ILE A 499 13.69 7.65 9.44
C ILE A 499 14.03 8.21 10.84
N GLY A 500 14.43 7.34 11.76
CA GLY A 500 14.63 7.72 13.16
C GLY A 500 13.32 7.83 13.95
N GLY A 501 13.36 8.45 15.13
CA GLY A 501 12.15 8.73 15.91
C GLY A 501 11.31 7.51 16.28
N GLU A 502 11.95 6.39 16.64
CA GLU A 502 11.29 5.12 16.98
C GLU A 502 10.64 4.38 15.80
N SER A 503 11.04 4.71 14.57
CA SER A 503 10.66 3.93 13.39
C SER A 503 11.13 2.47 13.53
N LEU A 504 10.32 1.55 13.03
CA LEU A 504 10.62 0.11 13.06
C LEU A 504 11.56 -0.33 11.93
N ASP A 505 11.89 0.56 11.00
CA ASP A 505 12.86 0.35 9.93
C ASP A 505 14.21 -0.23 10.42
N VAL A 506 14.63 0.14 11.63
CA VAL A 506 15.86 -0.39 12.24
C VAL A 506 15.75 -1.85 12.70
N LYS A 507 14.53 -2.32 12.99
CA LYS A 507 14.24 -3.70 13.43
C LYS A 507 13.75 -4.59 12.29
N ALA A 508 13.22 -4.00 11.24
CA ALA A 508 12.65 -4.68 10.09
C ALA A 508 13.62 -5.69 9.48
N GLY A 509 13.13 -6.82 9.01
CA GLY A 509 13.90 -7.75 8.18
C GLY A 509 14.31 -7.13 6.85
N THR A 510 15.26 -7.75 6.15
CA THR A 510 15.65 -7.32 4.79
C THR A 510 14.92 -8.15 3.74
N LEU A 511 14.70 -7.56 2.57
CA LEU A 511 14.15 -8.27 1.41
C LEU A 511 15.23 -8.91 0.52
N ASP A 512 16.51 -8.77 0.89
CA ASP A 512 17.65 -9.20 0.07
C ASP A 512 17.60 -10.69 -0.28
N GLY A 513 17.06 -11.53 0.64
CA GLY A 513 16.90 -12.96 0.44
C GLY A 513 16.00 -13.32 -0.75
N MET A 514 15.09 -12.43 -1.14
CA MET A 514 14.16 -12.64 -2.26
C MET A 514 14.80 -12.35 -3.62
N PHE A 515 15.99 -11.76 -3.66
CA PHE A 515 16.72 -11.39 -4.87
C PHE A 515 17.95 -12.27 -5.09
N ASP A 516 18.40 -12.31 -6.34
CA ASP A 516 19.68 -12.87 -6.77
C ASP A 516 20.41 -11.83 -7.62
N PHE A 517 21.20 -10.99 -6.98
CA PHE A 517 21.95 -9.93 -7.65
C PHE A 517 23.29 -10.40 -8.26
N ASP A 518 23.70 -11.64 -7.98
CA ASP A 518 24.96 -12.21 -8.46
C ASP A 518 24.85 -12.87 -9.85
N ASP A 519 23.66 -13.34 -10.22
CA ASP A 519 23.40 -13.99 -11.50
C ASP A 519 23.22 -12.99 -12.65
N LYS A 520 24.32 -12.54 -13.24
CA LYS A 520 24.32 -11.55 -14.31
C LYS A 520 23.85 -12.07 -15.69
N GLN A 521 23.60 -13.37 -15.85
CA GLN A 521 23.35 -13.96 -17.18
C GLN A 521 21.87 -14.26 -17.47
N GLN A 522 21.02 -14.35 -16.47
CA GLN A 522 19.61 -14.76 -16.65
C GLN A 522 18.58 -13.61 -16.63
N HIS A 523 18.97 -12.41 -16.26
CA HIS A 523 18.03 -11.34 -15.91
C HIS A 523 17.32 -10.67 -17.10
N HIS A 524 17.97 -10.59 -18.26
CA HIS A 524 17.48 -9.75 -19.36
C HIS A 524 16.22 -10.25 -20.08
N ALA A 525 15.81 -11.49 -19.87
CA ALA A 525 14.69 -12.09 -20.60
C ALA A 525 13.52 -12.51 -19.72
N ARG A 526 13.66 -12.41 -18.37
CA ARG A 526 12.63 -12.95 -17.50
C ARG A 526 11.41 -12.04 -17.46
N ARG A 527 10.36 -12.49 -18.11
CA ARG A 527 9.04 -11.86 -18.12
C ARG A 527 7.97 -12.91 -17.86
N LEU A 528 6.83 -12.49 -17.35
CA LEU A 528 5.66 -13.33 -17.20
C LEU A 528 4.43 -12.47 -17.49
N ILE A 529 3.88 -12.63 -18.66
CA ILE A 529 2.66 -11.92 -19.09
C ILE A 529 1.46 -12.78 -18.78
N LEU A 530 0.53 -12.26 -18.01
CA LEU A 530 -0.68 -12.94 -17.59
C LEU A 530 -1.92 -12.31 -18.22
N ASP A 531 -2.97 -13.11 -18.34
CA ASP A 531 -4.31 -12.61 -18.67
C ASP A 531 -4.93 -11.93 -17.44
N PRO A 532 -5.32 -10.65 -17.51
CA PRO A 532 -5.82 -9.91 -16.35
C PRO A 532 -7.12 -10.49 -15.76
N ALA A 533 -7.98 -11.06 -16.59
CA ALA A 533 -9.27 -11.58 -16.15
C ALA A 533 -9.16 -12.97 -15.50
N THR A 534 -8.22 -13.79 -15.94
CA THR A 534 -8.11 -15.19 -15.50
C THR A 534 -6.85 -15.47 -14.69
N GLY A 535 -5.84 -14.61 -14.74
CA GLY A 535 -4.53 -14.86 -14.15
C GLY A 535 -3.69 -15.91 -14.88
N LEU A 536 -4.17 -16.47 -15.99
CA LEU A 536 -3.47 -17.50 -16.74
C LEU A 536 -2.27 -16.94 -17.50
N VAL A 537 -1.24 -17.77 -17.66
CA VAL A 537 -0.02 -17.41 -18.37
C VAL A 537 -0.29 -17.29 -19.88
N LEU A 538 0.02 -16.13 -20.46
CA LEU A 538 -0.04 -15.86 -21.90
C LEU A 538 1.34 -16.05 -22.55
N SER A 539 2.41 -15.61 -21.91
CA SER A 539 3.80 -15.79 -22.38
C SER A 539 4.80 -15.62 -21.22
N HIS A 540 5.99 -16.18 -21.44
CA HIS A 540 7.15 -16.09 -20.54
C HIS A 540 8.27 -15.30 -21.19
#